data_89434b946678e0e3ded401e760c88a4f
#
_entry.id   89434b946678e0e3ded401e760c88a4f
#
_cell.length_a   1.000
_cell.length_b   1.000
_cell.length_c   1.000
_cell.angle_alpha   90.00
_cell.angle_beta   90.00
_cell.angle_gamma   90.00
#
_symmetry.space_group_name_H-M   'P 1'
#
loop_
_entity.id
_entity.type
_entity.pdbx_description
1 polymer ?
#
loop_
_entity_poly.entity_id
_entity_poly.type
_entity_poly.pdbx_seq_one_letter_code
_entity_poly.pdbx_strand_id
1 'polypeptide(L)'
;HEKFGPFKSRLIALNVHDAVMRLVEGGCDLMIAYHHSSQPFQLDADRYEMVSLGQEVLSPYSKADADGQPLFRLPGRVGQPLPYLGYAPGAYLGRMTELILKESGTAIHLERVYETDMAEGLKAMALEGHGVAFLPHSAVKKDVRARKLVSAEPPDHTGLQIVMDVRAYREKPSAKEAPKGTAQALWAYLQGLG
;
A
#
# COMPACT_ATOMS: atom_id res chain seq x y z
N HIS A 1 -5.01 11.12 18.87
CA HIS A 1 -5.10 12.18 19.87
C HIS A 1 -6.28 11.98 20.85
N GLU A 2 -7.45 11.52 20.38
CA GLU A 2 -8.61 11.34 21.27
C GLU A 2 -8.40 10.31 22.40
N LYS A 3 -7.59 9.27 22.15
CA LYS A 3 -7.35 8.19 23.16
C LYS A 3 -6.12 8.40 24.04
N PHE A 4 -5.13 9.16 23.58
CA PHE A 4 -3.83 9.29 24.25
C PHE A 4 -3.54 10.70 24.77
N GLY A 5 -4.48 11.65 24.58
CA GLY A 5 -4.23 13.04 24.84
C GLY A 5 -3.20 13.67 23.87
N PRO A 6 -2.79 14.91 24.10
CA PRO A 6 -1.81 15.56 23.25
C PRO A 6 -0.40 14.94 23.45
N PHE A 7 0.18 14.41 22.38
CA PHE A 7 1.57 13.95 22.36
C PHE A 7 2.25 14.40 21.06
N LYS A 8 3.57 14.53 21.13
CA LYS A 8 4.37 14.86 19.94
C LYS A 8 4.67 13.58 19.18
N SER A 9 4.27 13.55 17.90
CA SER A 9 4.60 12.47 16.99
C SER A 9 5.29 13.01 15.74
N ARG A 10 6.19 12.20 15.17
CA ARG A 10 6.82 12.46 13.89
C ARG A 10 6.55 11.27 12.99
N LEU A 11 5.76 11.50 11.94
CA LEU A 11 5.52 10.52 10.90
C LEU A 11 6.50 10.72 9.75
N ILE A 12 7.14 9.64 9.33
CA ILE A 12 8.06 9.62 8.20
C ILE A 12 7.57 8.54 7.23
N ALA A 13 7.23 8.94 6.02
CA ALA A 13 6.87 8.02 4.96
C ALA A 13 8.14 7.60 4.20
N LEU A 14 8.37 6.30 4.12
CA LEU A 14 9.55 5.71 3.47
C LEU A 14 9.11 4.48 2.67
N ASN A 15 9.94 4.04 1.72
CA ASN A 15 9.79 2.69 1.17
C ASN A 15 10.12 1.64 2.26
N VAL A 16 9.71 0.38 2.02
CA VAL A 16 9.84 -0.67 3.05
C VAL A 16 11.31 -0.89 3.46
N HIS A 17 12.24 -0.91 2.52
CA HIS A 17 13.67 -1.10 2.81
C HIS A 17 14.22 -0.01 3.74
N ASP A 18 13.98 1.25 3.40
CA ASP A 18 14.47 2.38 4.21
C ASP A 18 13.77 2.44 5.57
N ALA A 19 12.50 2.05 5.65
CA ALA A 19 11.78 1.96 6.92
C ALA A 19 12.39 0.88 7.84
N VAL A 20 12.72 -0.29 7.29
CA VAL A 20 13.41 -1.37 8.03
C VAL A 20 14.77 -0.90 8.53
N MET A 21 15.58 -0.28 7.69
CA MET A 21 16.89 0.26 8.07
C MET A 21 16.76 1.29 9.19
N ARG A 22 15.78 2.18 9.09
CA ARG A 22 15.54 3.19 10.12
C ARG A 22 15.13 2.60 11.45
N LEU A 23 14.33 1.54 11.46
CA LEU A 23 13.98 0.82 12.68
C LEU A 23 15.23 0.15 13.31
N VAL A 24 16.02 -0.54 12.48
CA VAL A 24 17.23 -1.25 12.92
C VAL A 24 18.30 -0.30 13.49
N GLU A 25 18.42 0.88 12.91
CA GLU A 25 19.36 1.93 13.37
C GLU A 25 18.84 2.72 14.58
N GLY A 26 17.65 2.42 15.08
CA GLY A 26 17.06 3.13 16.22
C GLY A 26 16.50 4.52 15.89
N GLY A 27 16.32 4.82 14.59
CA GLY A 27 15.82 6.10 14.10
C GLY A 27 14.30 6.28 14.18
N CYS A 28 13.57 5.25 14.59
CA CYS A 28 12.13 5.31 14.87
C CYS A 28 11.76 4.34 16.00
N ASP A 29 10.66 4.65 16.68
CA ASP A 29 10.15 3.83 17.78
C ASP A 29 9.21 2.72 17.29
N LEU A 30 8.57 2.92 16.11
CA LEU A 30 7.56 2.06 15.52
C LEU A 30 7.64 2.13 14.00
N MET A 31 7.48 1.00 13.33
CA MET A 31 7.32 0.89 11.88
C MET A 31 5.98 0.23 11.57
N ILE A 32 5.24 0.81 10.63
CA ILE A 32 4.05 0.16 10.03
C ILE A 32 4.34 -0.08 8.56
N ALA A 33 4.17 -1.31 8.11
CA ALA A 33 4.46 -1.70 6.73
C ALA A 33 3.49 -2.76 6.21
N TYR A 34 3.35 -2.81 4.88
CA TYR A 34 2.75 -3.94 4.21
C TYR A 34 3.68 -5.16 4.25
N HIS A 35 3.09 -6.33 4.30
CA HIS A 35 3.81 -7.60 4.19
C HIS A 35 3.07 -8.55 3.25
N HIS A 36 3.83 -9.23 2.41
CA HIS A 36 3.36 -10.33 1.57
C HIS A 36 4.44 -11.41 1.51
N SER A 37 4.04 -12.67 1.50
CA SER A 37 4.97 -13.82 1.51
C SER A 37 5.91 -13.86 0.31
N SER A 38 5.50 -13.31 -0.84
CA SER A 38 6.33 -13.24 -2.07
C SER A 38 7.46 -12.23 -1.98
N GLN A 39 7.36 -11.24 -1.07
CA GLN A 39 8.35 -10.17 -0.87
C GLN A 39 8.60 -9.97 0.63
N PRO A 40 9.12 -10.98 1.33
CA PRO A 40 9.38 -10.87 2.75
C PRO A 40 10.56 -9.93 2.99
N PHE A 41 10.47 -9.15 4.06
CA PHE A 41 11.64 -8.57 4.70
C PHE A 41 11.83 -9.22 6.05
N GLN A 42 13.08 -9.35 6.49
CA GLN A 42 13.39 -10.03 7.73
C GLN A 42 13.83 -9.05 8.81
N LEU A 43 13.18 -9.16 9.98
CA LEU A 43 13.62 -8.60 11.24
C LEU A 43 13.83 -9.75 12.19
N ASP A 44 14.91 -9.70 12.95
CA ASP A 44 15.24 -10.71 13.96
C ASP A 44 14.12 -10.80 15.00
N ALA A 45 13.43 -11.95 15.04
CA ALA A 45 12.32 -12.18 15.95
C ALA A 45 12.74 -12.18 17.44
N ASP A 46 14.03 -12.38 17.74
CA ASP A 46 14.54 -12.26 19.09
C ASP A 46 14.66 -10.80 19.54
N ARG A 47 14.89 -9.89 18.61
CA ARG A 47 15.06 -8.46 18.86
C ARG A 47 13.81 -7.62 18.61
N TYR A 48 13.01 -7.98 17.61
CA TYR A 48 11.82 -7.24 17.20
C TYR A 48 10.56 -8.05 17.45
N GLU A 49 9.48 -7.35 17.75
CA GLU A 49 8.16 -7.91 17.86
C GLU A 49 7.19 -7.28 16.84
N MET A 50 6.18 -8.01 16.48
CA MET A 50 5.23 -7.65 15.44
C MET A 50 3.80 -7.87 15.92
N VAL A 51 2.91 -7.00 15.46
CA VAL A 51 1.46 -7.18 15.58
C VAL A 51 0.80 -6.97 14.22
N SER A 52 -0.16 -7.85 13.89
CA SER A 52 -1.00 -7.68 12.70
C SER A 52 -2.06 -6.61 12.98
N LEU A 53 -2.23 -5.67 12.04
CA LEU A 53 -3.24 -4.61 12.12
C LEU A 53 -4.43 -4.88 11.19
N GLY A 54 -4.38 -5.92 10.37
CA GLY A 54 -5.39 -6.26 9.38
C GLY A 54 -4.79 -6.48 8.00
N GLN A 55 -5.63 -6.30 7.00
CA GLN A 55 -5.27 -6.54 5.60
C GLN A 55 -5.55 -5.32 4.73
N GLU A 56 -4.81 -5.23 3.64
CA GLU A 56 -4.99 -4.24 2.59
C GLU A 56 -5.08 -4.95 1.25
N VAL A 57 -5.92 -4.45 0.36
CA VAL A 57 -6.10 -4.98 -1.00
C VAL A 57 -5.56 -3.97 -2.01
N LEU A 58 -4.66 -4.41 -2.86
CA LEU A 58 -4.18 -3.66 -4.01
C LEU A 58 -4.93 -4.13 -5.25
N SER A 59 -5.58 -3.22 -5.96
CA SER A 59 -6.35 -3.52 -7.16
C SER A 59 -6.36 -2.35 -8.15
N PRO A 60 -6.71 -2.58 -9.43
CA PRO A 60 -6.68 -1.54 -10.45
C PRO A 60 -7.91 -0.63 -10.40
N TYR A 61 -7.67 0.66 -10.57
CA TYR A 61 -8.69 1.71 -10.62
C TYR A 61 -8.48 2.64 -11.79
N SER A 62 -9.57 3.19 -12.26
CA SER A 62 -9.63 4.24 -13.28
C SER A 62 -10.65 5.29 -12.90
N LYS A 63 -10.50 6.50 -13.44
CA LYS A 63 -11.55 7.51 -13.37
C LYS A 63 -12.85 6.95 -13.93
N ALA A 64 -13.97 7.27 -13.31
CA ALA A 64 -15.29 6.98 -13.84
C ALA A 64 -15.63 7.93 -15.00
N ASP A 65 -16.24 7.40 -16.05
CA ASP A 65 -16.86 8.20 -17.12
C ASP A 65 -18.26 8.72 -16.69
N ALA A 66 -18.96 9.37 -17.60
CA ALA A 66 -20.29 9.93 -17.36
C ALA A 66 -21.33 8.87 -16.99
N ASP A 67 -21.15 7.63 -17.44
CA ASP A 67 -22.04 6.49 -17.18
C ASP A 67 -21.61 5.67 -15.95
N GLY A 68 -20.57 6.12 -15.25
CA GLY A 68 -20.02 5.43 -14.07
C GLY A 68 -19.16 4.21 -14.41
N GLN A 69 -18.74 4.06 -15.68
CA GLN A 69 -17.84 3.00 -16.12
C GLN A 69 -16.38 3.47 -16.04
N PRO A 70 -15.40 2.57 -15.94
CA PRO A 70 -14.01 2.98 -15.98
C PRO A 70 -13.66 3.58 -17.34
N LEU A 71 -13.02 4.74 -17.32
CA LEU A 71 -12.51 5.40 -18.53
C LEU A 71 -11.53 4.49 -19.27
N PHE A 72 -10.72 3.74 -18.51
CA PHE A 72 -9.80 2.73 -19.01
C PHE A 72 -10.08 1.40 -18.33
N ARG A 73 -10.45 0.40 -19.12
CA ARG A 73 -10.76 -0.95 -18.62
C ARG A 73 -9.72 -1.95 -19.10
N LEU A 74 -9.16 -2.69 -18.15
CA LEU A 74 -8.27 -3.81 -18.48
C LEU A 74 -9.05 -4.91 -19.23
N PRO A 75 -8.36 -5.67 -20.10
CA PRO A 75 -6.90 -5.81 -20.24
C PRO A 75 -6.26 -4.90 -21.28
N GLY A 76 -6.98 -4.03 -21.98
CA GLY A 76 -6.46 -3.34 -23.14
C GLY A 76 -6.37 -4.23 -24.37
N ARG A 77 -5.72 -3.78 -25.44
CA ARG A 77 -5.59 -4.52 -26.71
C ARG A 77 -4.19 -4.39 -27.28
N VAL A 78 -3.78 -5.39 -28.04
CA VAL A 78 -2.57 -5.29 -28.86
C VAL A 78 -2.70 -4.10 -29.82
N GLY A 79 -1.68 -3.26 -29.86
CA GLY A 79 -1.69 -2.03 -30.67
C GLY A 79 -2.48 -0.84 -30.09
N GLN A 80 -3.23 -1.05 -29.01
CA GLN A 80 -3.91 -0.01 -28.25
C GLN A 80 -3.75 -0.25 -26.74
N PRO A 81 -2.52 -0.14 -26.21
CA PRO A 81 -2.29 -0.31 -24.79
C PRO A 81 -2.97 0.83 -23.99
N LEU A 82 -3.39 0.51 -22.78
CA LEU A 82 -3.95 1.51 -21.87
C LEU A 82 -2.85 2.33 -21.21
N PRO A 83 -3.06 3.64 -21.00
CA PRO A 83 -2.13 4.45 -20.23
C PRO A 83 -2.04 3.93 -18.80
N TYR A 84 -0.81 3.68 -18.35
CA TYR A 84 -0.53 3.07 -17.06
C TYR A 84 0.25 4.02 -16.15
N LEU A 85 -0.29 4.23 -14.97
CA LEU A 85 0.31 5.02 -13.91
C LEU A 85 1.01 4.05 -12.96
N GLY A 86 2.33 3.93 -13.08
CA GLY A 86 3.12 2.92 -12.40
C GLY A 86 3.89 3.43 -11.19
N TYR A 87 4.27 2.49 -10.33
CA TYR A 87 5.22 2.76 -9.27
C TYR A 87 6.65 2.79 -9.81
N ALA A 88 7.49 3.59 -9.18
CA ALA A 88 8.92 3.62 -9.48
C ALA A 88 9.59 2.27 -9.19
N PRO A 89 10.69 1.93 -9.89
CA PRO A 89 11.45 0.72 -9.63
C PRO A 89 11.86 0.62 -8.16
N GLY A 90 11.70 -0.57 -7.57
CA GLY A 90 12.02 -0.82 -6.17
C GLY A 90 10.93 -0.45 -5.16
N ALA A 91 9.85 0.23 -5.56
CA ALA A 91 8.70 0.45 -4.70
C ALA A 91 7.99 -0.86 -4.37
N TYR A 92 7.62 -1.05 -3.10
CA TYR A 92 6.98 -2.29 -2.66
C TYR A 92 5.66 -2.57 -3.38
N LEU A 93 4.79 -1.57 -3.51
CA LEU A 93 3.53 -1.69 -4.23
C LEU A 93 3.74 -1.93 -5.74
N GLY A 94 4.86 -1.46 -6.29
CA GLY A 94 5.26 -1.78 -7.66
C GLY A 94 5.54 -3.26 -7.86
N ARG A 95 6.25 -3.90 -6.92
CA ARG A 95 6.50 -5.35 -6.94
C ARG A 95 5.22 -6.15 -6.78
N MET A 96 4.29 -5.69 -5.94
CA MET A 96 2.98 -6.30 -5.80
C MET A 96 2.17 -6.19 -7.09
N THR A 97 2.22 -5.05 -7.77
CA THR A 97 1.56 -4.85 -9.07
C THR A 97 2.16 -5.77 -10.14
N GLU A 98 3.47 -5.90 -10.20
CA GLU A 98 4.14 -6.85 -11.11
C GLU A 98 3.70 -8.29 -10.86
N LEU A 99 3.54 -8.68 -9.61
CA LEU A 99 3.04 -10.00 -9.24
C LEU A 99 1.60 -10.21 -9.71
N ILE A 100 0.71 -9.23 -9.52
CA ILE A 100 -0.66 -9.27 -10.04
C ILE A 100 -0.65 -9.48 -11.55
N LEU A 101 0.12 -8.68 -12.28
CA LEU A 101 0.18 -8.75 -13.74
C LEU A 101 0.74 -10.10 -14.24
N LYS A 102 1.76 -10.63 -13.56
CA LYS A 102 2.37 -11.92 -13.87
C LYS A 102 1.41 -13.08 -13.63
N GLU A 103 0.65 -13.05 -12.57
CA GLU A 103 -0.26 -14.13 -12.16
C GLU A 103 -1.66 -14.02 -12.76
N SER A 104 -1.96 -12.94 -13.50
CA SER A 104 -3.29 -12.68 -14.06
C SER A 104 -3.81 -13.75 -15.01
N GLY A 105 -2.93 -14.53 -15.63
CA GLY A 105 -3.30 -15.52 -16.65
C GLY A 105 -3.84 -14.92 -17.96
N THR A 106 -3.95 -13.60 -18.05
CA THR A 106 -4.44 -12.86 -19.20
C THR A 106 -3.39 -11.85 -19.66
N ALA A 107 -3.20 -11.71 -20.97
CA ALA A 107 -2.34 -10.69 -21.51
C ALA A 107 -2.91 -9.30 -21.27
N ILE A 108 -2.19 -8.48 -20.52
CA ILE A 108 -2.58 -7.11 -20.17
C ILE A 108 -1.66 -6.15 -20.93
N HIS A 109 -2.27 -5.24 -21.68
CA HIS A 109 -1.56 -4.30 -22.55
C HIS A 109 -1.58 -2.90 -21.96
N LEU A 110 -0.45 -2.53 -21.36
CA LEU A 110 -0.26 -1.26 -20.66
C LEU A 110 0.93 -0.51 -21.24
N GLU A 111 0.81 0.80 -21.35
CA GLU A 111 1.88 1.72 -21.67
C GLU A 111 2.11 2.68 -20.51
N ARG A 112 3.29 2.60 -19.89
CA ARG A 112 3.63 3.45 -18.75
C ARG A 112 3.78 4.91 -19.21
N VAL A 113 2.92 5.77 -18.69
CA VAL A 113 2.90 7.21 -19.00
C VAL A 113 3.29 8.08 -17.80
N TYR A 114 3.32 7.52 -16.61
CA TYR A 114 3.68 8.22 -15.37
C TYR A 114 4.30 7.26 -14.36
N GLU A 115 5.18 7.77 -13.52
CA GLU A 115 5.88 6.98 -12.50
C GLU A 115 6.09 7.79 -11.22
N THR A 116 5.80 7.19 -10.07
CA THR A 116 6.09 7.74 -8.74
C THR A 116 6.20 6.65 -7.69
N ASP A 117 6.88 6.93 -6.58
CA ASP A 117 7.00 6.01 -5.44
C ASP A 117 5.70 5.92 -4.62
N MET A 118 4.86 6.94 -4.67
CA MET A 118 3.76 7.12 -3.71
C MET A 118 2.40 6.84 -4.34
N ALA A 119 1.59 5.99 -3.70
CA ALA A 119 0.22 5.70 -4.12
C ALA A 119 -0.65 6.96 -4.24
N GLU A 120 -0.47 7.95 -3.37
CA GLU A 120 -1.21 9.22 -3.44
C GLU A 120 -0.95 10.00 -4.73
N GLY A 121 0.27 9.97 -5.24
CA GLY A 121 0.61 10.56 -6.54
C GLY A 121 -0.10 9.87 -7.70
N LEU A 122 -0.13 8.53 -7.69
CA LEU A 122 -0.85 7.75 -8.70
C LEU A 122 -2.37 7.98 -8.61
N LYS A 123 -2.92 8.05 -7.41
CA LYS A 123 -4.33 8.35 -7.19
C LYS A 123 -4.72 9.71 -7.76
N ALA A 124 -3.92 10.74 -7.51
CA ALA A 124 -4.16 12.08 -8.05
C ALA A 124 -4.22 12.07 -9.58
N MET A 125 -3.27 11.39 -10.23
CA MET A 125 -3.22 11.25 -11.69
C MET A 125 -4.40 10.41 -12.23
N ALA A 126 -4.80 9.37 -11.53
CA ALA A 126 -5.97 8.57 -11.90
C ALA A 126 -7.27 9.37 -11.83
N LEU A 127 -7.45 10.17 -10.78
CA LEU A 127 -8.61 11.08 -10.62
C LEU A 127 -8.71 12.11 -11.75
N GLU A 128 -7.58 12.56 -12.29
CA GLU A 128 -7.50 13.45 -13.46
C GLU A 128 -7.82 12.72 -14.80
N GLY A 129 -7.87 11.38 -14.78
CA GLY A 129 -8.18 10.59 -15.97
C GLY A 129 -6.97 10.27 -16.85
N HIS A 130 -5.77 10.29 -16.29
CA HIS A 130 -4.53 10.05 -17.05
C HIS A 130 -4.22 8.58 -17.30
N GLY A 131 -4.85 7.66 -16.60
CA GLY A 131 -4.59 6.23 -16.81
C GLY A 131 -5.15 5.32 -15.72
N VAL A 132 -4.75 4.05 -15.81
CA VAL A 132 -5.03 3.01 -14.82
C VAL A 132 -3.93 3.00 -13.76
N ALA A 133 -4.31 2.93 -12.49
CA ALA A 133 -3.40 2.76 -11.37
C ALA A 133 -3.83 1.60 -10.48
N PHE A 134 -2.85 0.83 -9.98
CA PHE A 134 -3.08 -0.16 -8.91
C PHE A 134 -2.91 0.54 -7.57
N LEU A 135 -3.99 0.60 -6.80
CA LEU A 135 -4.04 1.41 -5.58
C LEU A 135 -4.53 0.59 -4.39
N PRO A 136 -4.02 0.86 -3.18
CA PRO A 136 -4.56 0.28 -1.96
C PRO A 136 -6.01 0.73 -1.76
N HIS A 137 -6.87 -0.20 -1.36
CA HIS A 137 -8.29 0.09 -1.13
C HIS A 137 -8.49 1.24 -0.11
N SER A 138 -7.70 1.26 0.95
CA SER A 138 -7.77 2.31 1.97
C SER A 138 -7.51 3.72 1.41
N ALA A 139 -6.63 3.83 0.40
CA ALA A 139 -6.29 5.11 -0.24
C ALA A 139 -7.42 5.66 -1.12
N VAL A 140 -8.27 4.79 -1.69
CA VAL A 140 -9.30 5.16 -2.67
C VAL A 140 -10.73 5.04 -2.14
N LYS A 141 -10.92 4.57 -0.93
CA LYS A 141 -12.23 4.28 -0.33
C LYS A 141 -13.23 5.43 -0.46
N LYS A 142 -12.78 6.67 -0.23
CA LYS A 142 -13.63 7.87 -0.34
C LYS A 142 -14.00 8.16 -1.80
N ASP A 143 -13.04 8.03 -2.71
CA ASP A 143 -13.20 8.33 -4.13
C ASP A 143 -14.08 7.30 -4.83
N VAL A 144 -13.96 6.04 -4.45
CA VAL A 144 -14.85 4.96 -4.94
C VAL A 144 -16.28 5.17 -4.42
N ARG A 145 -16.45 5.51 -3.15
CA ARG A 145 -17.77 5.83 -2.59
C ARG A 145 -18.39 7.04 -3.26
N ALA A 146 -17.60 8.04 -3.62
CA ALA A 146 -18.04 9.22 -4.36
C ALA A 146 -18.19 8.98 -5.87
N ARG A 147 -17.96 7.75 -6.35
CA ARG A 147 -18.00 7.37 -7.77
C ARG A 147 -17.08 8.19 -8.67
N LYS A 148 -15.97 8.68 -8.13
CA LYS A 148 -14.91 9.35 -8.88
C LYS A 148 -13.91 8.36 -9.48
N LEU A 149 -13.62 7.30 -8.73
CA LEU A 149 -12.84 6.15 -9.16
C LEU A 149 -13.71 4.90 -9.15
N VAL A 150 -13.47 4.02 -10.12
CA VAL A 150 -14.12 2.71 -10.22
C VAL A 150 -13.10 1.64 -10.56
N SER A 151 -13.42 0.38 -10.29
CA SER A 151 -12.57 -0.74 -10.67
C SER A 151 -12.32 -0.75 -12.17
N ALA A 152 -11.07 -0.93 -12.56
CA ALA A 152 -10.64 -1.10 -13.95
C ALA A 152 -10.59 -2.58 -14.36
N GLU A 153 -10.99 -3.51 -13.50
CA GLU A 153 -11.05 -4.95 -13.83
C GLU A 153 -12.08 -5.24 -14.92
N PRO A 154 -11.83 -6.24 -15.78
CA PRO A 154 -12.83 -6.73 -16.71
C PRO A 154 -14.05 -7.28 -15.95
N PRO A 155 -15.28 -7.17 -16.49
CA PRO A 155 -16.48 -7.69 -15.82
C PRO A 155 -16.42 -9.19 -15.52
N ASP A 156 -15.75 -9.94 -16.38
CA ASP A 156 -15.69 -11.39 -16.35
C ASP A 156 -14.43 -11.94 -15.68
N HIS A 157 -13.54 -11.07 -15.18
CA HIS A 157 -12.28 -11.45 -14.59
C HIS A 157 -12.03 -10.69 -13.28
N THR A 158 -12.34 -11.33 -12.20
CA THR A 158 -12.03 -10.87 -10.84
C THR A 158 -10.78 -11.60 -10.34
N GLY A 159 -9.68 -10.93 -10.20
CA GLY A 159 -8.42 -11.56 -9.76
C GLY A 159 -7.20 -10.72 -10.03
N LEU A 160 -7.39 -9.51 -10.52
CA LEU A 160 -6.30 -8.55 -10.69
C LEU A 160 -6.05 -7.78 -9.38
N GLN A 161 -6.01 -8.52 -8.28
CA GLN A 161 -5.78 -7.95 -6.96
C GLN A 161 -4.84 -8.82 -6.14
N ILE A 162 -4.23 -8.23 -5.15
CA ILE A 162 -3.41 -8.93 -4.16
C ILE A 162 -3.77 -8.44 -2.76
N VAL A 163 -3.79 -9.37 -1.81
CA VAL A 163 -4.03 -9.07 -0.40
C VAL A 163 -2.69 -9.04 0.33
N MET A 164 -2.44 -7.96 1.05
CA MET A 164 -1.25 -7.77 1.87
C MET A 164 -1.65 -7.67 3.33
N ASP A 165 -0.80 -8.16 4.22
CA ASP A 165 -0.94 -7.87 5.65
C ASP A 165 -0.46 -6.44 5.94
N VAL A 166 -1.12 -5.79 6.88
CA VAL A 166 -0.63 -4.55 7.48
C VAL A 166 -0.08 -4.91 8.85
N ARG A 167 1.20 -4.64 9.08
CA ARG A 167 1.91 -5.03 10.29
C ARG A 167 2.59 -3.85 10.94
N ALA A 168 2.58 -3.82 12.28
CA ALA A 168 3.40 -2.92 13.07
C ALA A 168 4.57 -3.70 13.68
N TYR A 169 5.73 -3.07 13.73
CA TYR A 169 6.98 -3.62 14.26
C TYR A 169 7.62 -2.64 15.23
N ARG A 170 8.19 -3.15 16.28
CA ARG A 170 9.06 -2.40 17.20
C ARG A 170 10.19 -3.26 17.74
N GLU A 171 11.24 -2.63 18.22
CA GLU A 171 12.24 -3.32 19.03
C GLU A 171 11.63 -3.72 20.38
N LYS A 172 11.91 -4.95 20.82
CA LYS A 172 11.46 -5.44 22.13
C LYS A 172 12.06 -4.58 23.24
N PRO A 173 11.28 -4.24 24.28
CA PRO A 173 11.82 -3.54 25.44
C PRO A 173 12.99 -4.31 26.03
N SER A 174 14.09 -3.63 26.30
CA SER A 174 15.25 -4.20 26.98
C SER A 174 15.29 -3.78 28.44
N ALA A 175 15.96 -4.56 29.27
CA ALA A 175 16.16 -4.21 30.68
C ALA A 175 16.96 -2.91 30.87
N LYS A 176 17.68 -2.48 29.81
CA LYS A 176 18.53 -1.28 29.84
C LYS A 176 17.84 -0.01 29.37
N GLU A 177 16.82 -0.13 28.53
CA GLU A 177 16.06 1.00 28.01
C GLU A 177 14.56 0.72 28.13
N ALA A 178 13.93 1.37 29.10
CA ALA A 178 12.47 1.35 29.19
C ALA A 178 11.87 2.07 27.97
N PRO A 179 10.84 1.49 27.32
CA PRO A 179 10.17 2.17 26.22
C PRO A 179 9.57 3.49 26.70
N LYS A 180 9.61 4.51 25.85
CA LYS A 180 8.94 5.78 26.13
C LYS A 180 7.47 5.51 26.43
N GLY A 181 6.91 6.07 27.48
CA GLY A 181 5.55 5.76 27.95
C GLY A 181 4.48 5.89 26.86
N THR A 182 4.62 6.89 25.97
CA THR A 182 3.71 7.09 24.83
C THR A 182 3.84 6.00 23.76
N ALA A 183 5.08 5.59 23.44
CA ALA A 183 5.31 4.50 22.47
C ALA A 183 4.78 3.17 22.99
N GLN A 184 4.94 2.89 24.28
CA GLN A 184 4.37 1.71 24.94
C GLN A 184 2.84 1.73 24.93
N ALA A 185 2.22 2.87 25.25
CA ALA A 185 0.77 3.01 25.22
C ALA A 185 0.20 2.82 23.79
N LEU A 186 0.87 3.38 22.78
CA LEU A 186 0.51 3.18 21.39
C LEU A 186 0.62 1.73 20.96
N TRP A 187 1.70 1.05 21.34
CA TRP A 187 1.90 -0.38 21.06
C TRP A 187 0.80 -1.24 21.66
N ALA A 188 0.49 -1.04 22.94
CA ALA A 188 -0.59 -1.76 23.60
C ALA A 188 -1.95 -1.54 22.93
N TYR A 189 -2.20 -0.32 22.44
CA TYR A 189 -3.41 -0.03 21.66
C TYR A 189 -3.43 -0.79 20.33
N LEU A 190 -2.31 -0.84 19.61
CA LEU A 190 -2.21 -1.57 18.34
C LEU A 190 -2.42 -3.07 18.54
N GLN A 191 -1.92 -3.65 19.63
CA GLN A 191 -2.15 -5.04 19.98
C GLN A 191 -3.64 -5.36 20.20
N GLY A 192 -4.44 -4.40 20.63
CA GLY A 192 -5.88 -4.54 20.82
C GLY A 192 -6.72 -4.36 19.55
N LEU A 193 -6.09 -4.01 18.41
CA LEU A 193 -6.76 -3.87 17.11
C LEU A 193 -6.71 -5.14 16.25
N GLY A 194 -5.80 -6.06 16.55
CA GLY A 194 -5.56 -7.32 15.82
C GLY A 194 -6.40 -8.49 16.27
#